data_c80cde62a18189e85d4030664d2faff1
#
_entry.id   c80cde62a18189e85d4030664d2faff1
#
_cell.length_a   1.000
_cell.length_b   1.000
_cell.length_c   1.000
_cell.angle_alpha   90.00
_cell.angle_beta   90.00
_cell.angle_gamma   90.00
#
_symmetry.space_group_name_H-M   'P 1'
#
loop_
_entity.id
_entity.type
_entity.pdbx_description
1 polymer ?
#
loop_
_entity_poly.entity_id
_entity_poly.type
_entity_poly.pdbx_seq_one_letter_code
_entity_poly.pdbx_strand_id
1 'polypeptide(L)'
;MPTKFGLVFGGALNLREQPSTSAKRLTLIPNETTLAVTDHNDDWYATSYGNLSGYVMKQYVQSLSQTTDIVLNGTVTCGNLNLCQKASTSTEYLILIPNQTELEVVDYDANGDWYRTSYGGYAGYVMKQYVEIPELPPVTEWLYGQVTSSSLNERKQPSVSAPLWNYPWPLNRNALVKPAVDGWYETLYRGYPAYVSAQYIDLLDDAVPDSIVDRMLFMAVTELGRTNSKYFNGYSGKWCHIFADWLSLHAGTPKTMVPNTTNCGIGIVWFVNEENSGGFYFKNAAHKARMIKAYPAINHLSTSLTEEEEAYVPIPGDYIYFRWSNAASSVNVSHVGIVRSVTDDMLTTFEGNSGGKVVSREFSLCDTRIVGYGKPNYGSI
;
A
#
# COMPACT_ATOMS: atom_id res chain seq x y z
N MET A 1 15.33 -11.33 -2.03
CA MET A 1 13.97 -11.66 -1.56
C MET A 1 13.59 -10.57 -0.58
N PRO A 2 12.34 -10.09 -0.55
CA PRO A 2 11.95 -9.08 0.42
C PRO A 2 12.17 -9.62 1.84
N THR A 3 12.68 -8.77 2.71
CA THR A 3 12.91 -9.10 4.13
C THR A 3 11.56 -9.43 4.77
N LYS A 4 11.41 -10.64 5.28
CA LYS A 4 10.26 -11.05 6.08
C LYS A 4 10.54 -10.77 7.54
N PHE A 5 9.50 -10.45 8.30
CA PHE A 5 9.62 -10.28 9.73
C PHE A 5 8.87 -11.37 10.47
N GLY A 6 9.43 -11.85 11.57
CA GLY A 6 8.83 -12.85 12.43
C GLY A 6 9.04 -12.54 13.90
N LEU A 7 8.11 -12.95 14.74
CA LEU A 7 8.16 -12.82 16.18
C LEU A 7 8.52 -14.17 16.83
N VAL A 8 9.53 -14.19 17.65
CA VAL A 8 9.87 -15.36 18.47
C VAL A 8 8.77 -15.60 19.49
N PHE A 9 8.21 -16.80 19.53
CA PHE A 9 7.15 -17.14 20.47
C PHE A 9 7.36 -18.52 21.12
N GLY A 10 6.70 -18.75 22.26
CA GLY A 10 6.76 -20.02 22.99
C GLY A 10 8.01 -20.20 23.84
N GLY A 11 8.82 -19.16 24.00
CA GLY A 11 10.05 -19.16 24.80
C GLY A 11 11.26 -18.67 24.02
N ALA A 12 12.42 -18.67 24.66
CA ALA A 12 13.66 -18.22 24.00
C ALA A 12 14.10 -19.23 22.92
N LEU A 13 14.56 -18.70 21.76
CA LEU A 13 14.86 -19.47 20.55
C LEU A 13 16.37 -19.60 20.32
N ASN A 14 16.83 -20.80 19.98
CA ASN A 14 18.23 -21.03 19.63
C ASN A 14 18.55 -20.50 18.23
N LEU A 15 19.54 -19.58 18.14
CA LEU A 15 20.23 -19.29 16.87
C LEU A 15 21.35 -20.31 16.68
N ARG A 16 21.36 -21.02 15.57
CA ARG A 16 22.29 -22.12 15.31
C ARG A 16 23.17 -21.83 14.09
N GLU A 17 24.37 -22.39 14.13
CA GLU A 17 25.38 -22.23 13.06
C GLU A 17 24.94 -22.91 11.74
N GLN A 18 24.18 -23.98 11.82
CA GLN A 18 23.64 -24.75 10.68
C GLN A 18 22.14 -25.03 10.89
N PRO A 19 21.33 -25.24 9.83
CA PRO A 19 19.90 -25.55 9.92
C PRO A 19 19.68 -26.98 10.40
N SER A 20 20.10 -27.28 11.63
CA SER A 20 19.99 -28.58 12.28
C SER A 20 19.84 -28.42 13.79
N THR A 21 19.01 -29.24 14.41
CA THR A 21 18.83 -29.27 15.87
C THR A 21 20.07 -29.75 16.62
N SER A 22 20.97 -30.49 15.97
CA SER A 22 22.26 -30.93 16.52
C SER A 22 23.39 -29.92 16.31
N ALA A 23 23.19 -28.88 15.49
CA ALA A 23 24.20 -27.87 15.22
C ALA A 23 24.49 -27.03 16.46
N LYS A 24 25.72 -26.49 16.50
CA LYS A 24 26.17 -25.59 17.57
C LYS A 24 25.22 -24.40 17.73
N ARG A 25 24.80 -24.13 18.96
CA ARG A 25 24.07 -22.91 19.30
C ARG A 25 25.03 -21.74 19.36
N LEU A 26 24.75 -20.71 18.58
CA LEU A 26 25.52 -19.46 18.59
C LEU A 26 25.09 -18.57 19.75
N THR A 27 23.76 -18.41 19.92
CA THR A 27 23.18 -17.66 21.04
C THR A 27 21.75 -18.07 21.29
N LEU A 28 21.15 -17.50 22.32
CA LEU A 28 19.73 -17.62 22.66
C LEU A 28 19.02 -16.29 22.38
N ILE A 29 18.03 -16.31 21.51
CA ILE A 29 17.20 -15.14 21.18
C ILE A 29 16.03 -15.09 22.15
N PRO A 30 15.79 -13.97 22.86
CA PRO A 30 14.70 -13.86 23.82
C PRO A 30 13.31 -14.06 23.17
N ASN A 31 12.36 -14.52 23.99
CA ASN A 31 10.95 -14.53 23.60
C ASN A 31 10.46 -13.12 23.24
N GLU A 32 9.49 -13.03 22.34
CA GLU A 32 8.95 -11.74 21.81
C GLU A 32 9.98 -10.86 21.08
N THR A 33 11.10 -11.41 20.64
CA THR A 33 12.05 -10.70 19.76
C THR A 33 11.52 -10.70 18.34
N THR A 34 11.50 -9.53 17.71
CA THR A 34 11.28 -9.40 16.24
C THR A 34 12.58 -9.74 15.51
N LEU A 35 12.49 -10.57 14.48
CA LEU A 35 13.58 -10.98 13.61
C LEU A 35 13.28 -10.61 12.16
N ALA A 36 14.32 -10.19 11.45
CA ALA A 36 14.32 -10.20 9.99
C ALA A 36 14.72 -11.60 9.53
N VAL A 37 13.89 -12.27 8.77
CA VAL A 37 14.09 -13.68 8.40
C VAL A 37 14.01 -13.88 6.88
N THR A 38 14.77 -14.86 6.39
CA THR A 38 14.73 -15.31 5.01
C THR A 38 14.46 -16.81 4.99
N ASP A 39 13.59 -17.27 4.10
CA ASP A 39 13.34 -18.71 3.94
C ASP A 39 14.64 -19.42 3.54
N HIS A 40 15.03 -20.43 4.29
CA HIS A 40 16.16 -21.30 3.96
C HIS A 40 15.67 -22.63 3.39
N ASN A 41 14.77 -23.32 4.10
CA ASN A 41 14.09 -24.54 3.68
C ASN A 41 12.73 -24.65 4.37
N ASP A 42 12.07 -25.78 4.31
CA ASP A 42 10.72 -25.96 4.87
C ASP A 42 10.66 -25.75 6.38
N ASP A 43 11.73 -26.09 7.12
CA ASP A 43 11.76 -26.05 8.60
C ASP A 43 12.54 -24.88 9.18
N TRP A 44 13.39 -24.21 8.38
CA TRP A 44 14.35 -23.24 8.88
C TRP A 44 14.29 -21.89 8.17
N TYR A 45 14.46 -20.83 8.96
CA TYR A 45 14.80 -19.49 8.50
C TYR A 45 16.29 -19.22 8.70
N ALA A 46 16.90 -18.48 7.77
CA ALA A 46 18.14 -17.77 7.99
C ALA A 46 17.84 -16.40 8.61
N THR A 47 18.62 -15.97 9.58
CA THR A 47 18.45 -14.69 10.27
C THR A 47 19.76 -14.21 10.90
N SER A 48 19.75 -12.94 11.34
CA SER A 48 20.79 -12.38 12.17
C SER A 48 20.20 -11.86 13.49
N TYR A 49 20.99 -11.95 14.55
CA TYR A 49 20.69 -11.35 15.85
C TYR A 49 21.96 -10.74 16.43
N GLY A 50 22.01 -9.41 16.47
CA GLY A 50 23.24 -8.68 16.70
C GLY A 50 24.30 -9.03 15.65
N ASN A 51 25.53 -9.28 16.09
CA ASN A 51 26.65 -9.61 15.20
C ASN A 51 26.70 -11.08 14.76
N LEU A 52 25.70 -11.87 15.11
CA LEU A 52 25.65 -13.31 14.82
C LEU A 52 24.63 -13.60 13.73
N SER A 53 25.05 -14.32 12.70
CA SER A 53 24.17 -14.84 11.65
C SER A 53 24.07 -16.35 11.74
N GLY A 54 22.89 -16.89 11.50
CA GLY A 54 22.63 -18.32 11.61
C GLY A 54 21.21 -18.70 11.24
N TYR A 55 20.73 -19.79 11.84
CA TYR A 55 19.46 -20.41 11.50
C TYR A 55 18.58 -20.59 12.74
N VAL A 56 17.27 -20.38 12.54
CA VAL A 56 16.21 -20.61 13.56
C VAL A 56 15.11 -21.46 12.96
N MET A 57 14.46 -22.28 13.82
CA MET A 57 13.36 -23.13 13.38
C MET A 57 12.09 -22.31 13.19
N LYS A 58 11.43 -22.49 12.03
CA LYS A 58 10.20 -21.79 11.64
C LYS A 58 9.05 -21.96 12.62
N GLN A 59 8.92 -23.14 13.21
CA GLN A 59 7.83 -23.45 14.14
C GLN A 59 7.82 -22.58 15.42
N TYR A 60 8.92 -21.89 15.72
CA TYR A 60 9.02 -20.98 16.88
C TYR A 60 9.06 -19.50 16.46
N VAL A 61 8.74 -19.21 15.20
CA VAL A 61 8.70 -17.86 14.65
C VAL A 61 7.35 -17.60 14.01
N GLN A 62 6.53 -16.81 14.68
CA GLN A 62 5.25 -16.36 14.13
C GLN A 62 5.52 -15.31 13.05
N SER A 63 5.03 -15.52 11.82
CA SER A 63 5.16 -14.53 10.76
C SER A 63 4.44 -13.24 11.14
N LEU A 64 5.18 -12.13 11.10
CA LEU A 64 4.65 -10.77 11.22
C LEU A 64 4.48 -10.11 9.85
N SER A 65 5.14 -10.66 8.82
CA SER A 65 5.03 -10.14 7.47
C SER A 65 3.69 -10.54 6.87
N GLN A 66 2.96 -9.53 6.43
CA GLN A 66 1.76 -9.73 5.64
C GLN A 66 2.14 -9.69 4.16
N THR A 67 1.38 -10.39 3.33
CA THR A 67 1.57 -10.36 1.87
C THR A 67 1.39 -8.96 1.26
N THR A 68 0.88 -8.01 2.05
CA THR A 68 0.68 -6.60 1.72
C THR A 68 1.80 -5.68 2.19
N ASP A 69 2.83 -6.20 2.88
CA ASP A 69 3.92 -5.38 3.37
C ASP A 69 4.67 -4.72 2.20
N ILE A 70 4.64 -3.40 2.13
CA ILE A 70 5.37 -2.61 1.15
C ILE A 70 6.69 -2.22 1.78
N VAL A 71 7.77 -2.66 1.16
CA VAL A 71 9.11 -2.24 1.55
C VAL A 71 9.41 -0.90 0.90
N LEU A 72 9.70 0.10 1.71
CA LEU A 72 10.05 1.45 1.31
C LEU A 72 11.54 1.67 1.54
N ASN A 73 12.17 2.47 0.71
CA ASN A 73 13.51 2.97 0.97
C ASN A 73 13.36 4.37 1.57
N GLY A 74 13.83 4.53 2.79
CA GLY A 74 13.81 5.80 3.51
C GLY A 74 15.18 6.16 4.02
N THR A 75 15.40 7.45 4.26
CA THR A 75 16.64 7.98 4.81
C THR A 75 16.38 8.54 6.20
N VAL A 76 17.22 8.19 7.16
CA VAL A 76 17.15 8.75 8.52
C VAL A 76 17.52 10.23 8.49
N THR A 77 16.65 11.11 9.00
CA THR A 77 16.80 12.58 8.95
C THR A 77 17.03 13.24 10.32
N CYS A 78 17.12 12.44 11.39
CA CYS A 78 17.51 12.93 12.73
C CYS A 78 18.96 12.58 13.06
N GLY A 79 19.50 13.11 14.15
CA GLY A 79 20.90 12.85 14.58
C GLY A 79 21.22 11.36 14.70
N ASN A 80 20.57 10.68 15.63
CA ASN A 80 20.59 9.22 15.76
C ASN A 80 19.15 8.74 16.01
N LEU A 81 18.72 7.73 15.30
CA LEU A 81 17.38 7.17 15.41
C LEU A 81 17.42 5.87 16.25
N ASN A 82 16.54 5.78 17.23
CA ASN A 82 16.40 4.56 18.02
C ASN A 82 15.70 3.46 17.19
N LEU A 83 16.31 2.30 17.05
CA LEU A 83 15.62 1.07 16.67
C LEU A 83 15.02 0.47 17.94
N CYS A 84 13.72 0.60 18.11
CA CYS A 84 13.00 0.16 19.31
C CYS A 84 12.57 -1.29 19.20
N GLN A 85 12.54 -2.01 20.32
CA GLN A 85 12.10 -3.41 20.35
C GLN A 85 10.60 -3.55 20.05
N LYS A 86 9.79 -2.56 20.41
CA LYS A 86 8.34 -2.48 20.14
C LYS A 86 8.01 -1.11 19.57
N ALA A 87 6.88 -0.97 18.91
CA ALA A 87 6.37 0.30 18.38
C ALA A 87 5.90 1.23 19.51
N SER A 88 6.83 1.68 20.34
CA SER A 88 6.59 2.52 21.51
C SER A 88 7.85 3.26 21.92
N THR A 89 7.72 4.52 22.29
CA THR A 89 8.83 5.36 22.82
C THR A 89 9.23 5.01 24.26
N SER A 90 8.44 4.19 24.96
CA SER A 90 8.72 3.75 26.34
C SER A 90 9.51 2.44 26.40
N THR A 91 9.83 1.82 25.27
CA THR A 91 10.62 0.60 25.22
C THR A 91 12.12 0.89 25.06
N GLU A 92 12.95 -0.06 25.51
CA GLU A 92 14.39 0.01 25.26
C GLU A 92 14.67 -0.03 23.75
N TYR A 93 15.66 0.73 23.32
CA TYR A 93 16.19 0.64 21.96
C TYR A 93 17.21 -0.49 21.85
N LEU A 94 17.23 -1.15 20.70
CA LEU A 94 18.16 -2.25 20.40
C LEU A 94 19.52 -1.72 19.95
N ILE A 95 19.49 -0.70 19.11
CA ILE A 95 20.69 -0.05 18.55
C ILE A 95 20.31 1.36 18.05
N LEU A 96 21.30 2.24 17.96
CA LEU A 96 21.18 3.56 17.34
C LEU A 96 21.49 3.47 15.85
N ILE A 97 20.63 4.06 15.03
CA ILE A 97 20.82 4.17 13.58
C ILE A 97 21.33 5.58 13.28
N PRO A 98 22.50 5.72 12.65
CA PRO A 98 23.07 7.03 12.35
C PRO A 98 22.20 7.85 11.39
N ASN A 99 22.34 9.17 11.46
CA ASN A 99 21.77 10.09 10.46
C ASN A 99 22.24 9.72 9.05
N GLN A 100 21.39 9.97 8.05
CA GLN A 100 21.65 9.67 6.63
C GLN A 100 21.82 8.16 6.31
N THR A 101 21.41 7.28 7.23
CA THR A 101 21.34 5.85 6.94
C THR A 101 20.15 5.56 6.05
N GLU A 102 20.38 4.85 4.95
CA GLU A 102 19.31 4.29 4.12
C GLU A 102 18.76 3.03 4.78
N LEU A 103 17.45 2.94 4.88
CA LEU A 103 16.73 1.83 5.49
C LEU A 103 15.65 1.28 4.54
N GLU A 104 15.57 -0.03 4.45
CA GLU A 104 14.33 -0.66 4.00
C GLU A 104 13.35 -0.67 5.18
N VAL A 105 12.22 0.00 5.03
CA VAL A 105 11.17 0.09 6.05
C VAL A 105 9.86 -0.47 5.55
N VAL A 106 9.06 -1.02 6.44
CA VAL A 106 7.72 -1.54 6.18
C VAL A 106 6.75 -0.85 7.11
N ASP A 107 5.62 -0.40 6.57
CA ASP A 107 4.55 0.13 7.41
C ASP A 107 4.10 -0.92 8.43
N TYR A 108 4.24 -0.61 9.72
CA TYR A 108 3.82 -1.52 10.78
C TYR A 108 2.29 -1.52 10.93
N ASP A 109 1.71 -0.33 10.93
CA ASP A 109 0.28 -0.15 10.84
C ASP A 109 -0.03 1.09 9.98
N ALA A 110 -1.09 1.04 9.18
CA ALA A 110 -1.42 2.07 8.20
C ALA A 110 -1.72 3.44 8.83
N ASN A 111 -2.11 3.47 10.11
CA ASN A 111 -2.47 4.67 10.86
C ASN A 111 -1.51 4.95 12.03
N GLY A 112 -0.41 4.19 12.13
CA GLY A 112 0.55 4.32 13.21
C GLY A 112 1.76 5.16 12.83
N ASP A 113 2.45 5.65 13.84
CA ASP A 113 3.65 6.48 13.71
C ASP A 113 4.93 5.67 13.49
N TRP A 114 4.83 4.37 13.19
CA TRP A 114 5.97 3.45 13.21
C TRP A 114 6.17 2.71 11.89
N TYR A 115 7.43 2.61 11.49
CA TYR A 115 7.91 1.63 10.51
C TYR A 115 8.54 0.45 11.23
N ARG A 116 8.45 -0.74 10.62
CA ARG A 116 9.27 -1.90 10.94
C ARG A 116 10.47 -1.92 10.02
N THR A 117 11.67 -2.18 10.57
CA THR A 117 12.91 -2.22 9.80
C THR A 117 13.92 -3.19 10.43
N SER A 118 15.08 -3.34 9.78
CA SER A 118 16.23 -4.02 10.35
C SER A 118 17.50 -3.21 10.12
N TYR A 119 18.35 -3.17 11.15
CA TYR A 119 19.64 -2.51 11.10
C TYR A 119 20.63 -3.17 12.09
N GLY A 120 21.91 -3.31 11.70
CA GLY A 120 22.94 -3.85 12.58
C GLY A 120 22.66 -5.27 13.10
N GLY A 121 21.94 -6.09 12.33
CA GLY A 121 21.56 -7.45 12.71
C GLY A 121 20.37 -7.55 13.67
N TYR A 122 19.74 -6.43 14.00
CA TYR A 122 18.50 -6.39 14.77
C TYR A 122 17.31 -5.99 13.90
N ALA A 123 16.14 -6.52 14.21
CA ALA A 123 14.88 -6.06 13.64
C ALA A 123 14.01 -5.41 14.74
N GLY A 124 13.34 -4.34 14.39
CA GLY A 124 12.55 -3.55 15.33
C GLY A 124 11.75 -2.45 14.65
N TYR A 125 11.50 -1.39 15.39
CA TYR A 125 10.59 -0.32 15.00
C TYR A 125 11.26 1.05 15.09
N VAL A 126 11.00 1.91 14.11
CA VAL A 126 11.47 3.31 14.05
C VAL A 126 10.29 4.24 13.82
N MET A 127 10.34 5.46 14.36
CA MET A 127 9.29 6.45 14.14
C MET A 127 9.34 7.02 12.73
N LYS A 128 8.17 7.07 12.07
CA LYS A 128 8.01 7.56 10.68
C LYS A 128 8.52 8.98 10.50
N GLN A 129 8.27 9.87 11.45
CA GLN A 129 8.69 11.27 11.39
C GLN A 129 10.19 11.52 11.26
N TYR A 130 11.01 10.50 11.51
CA TYR A 130 12.49 10.57 11.43
C TYR A 130 13.06 9.78 10.24
N VAL A 131 12.19 9.28 9.38
CA VAL A 131 12.59 8.56 8.16
C VAL A 131 11.92 9.24 6.97
N GLU A 132 12.70 9.98 6.22
CA GLU A 132 12.26 10.63 4.99
C GLU A 132 12.13 9.58 3.89
N ILE A 133 10.93 9.44 3.37
CA ILE A 133 10.68 8.69 2.14
C ILE A 133 10.71 9.72 1.00
N PRO A 134 11.59 9.55 -0.01
CA PRO A 134 11.70 10.52 -1.09
C PRO A 134 10.33 10.78 -1.75
N GLU A 135 9.94 12.04 -1.81
CA GLU A 135 8.79 12.44 -2.62
C GLU A 135 9.17 12.35 -4.10
N LEU A 136 8.23 11.94 -4.92
CA LEU A 136 8.44 11.89 -6.35
C LEU A 136 8.42 13.31 -6.92
N PRO A 137 9.31 13.63 -7.87
CA PRO A 137 9.25 14.90 -8.56
C PRO A 137 7.91 15.03 -9.32
N PRO A 138 7.40 16.25 -9.52
CA PRO A 138 6.18 16.46 -10.27
C PRO A 138 6.30 15.85 -11.68
N VAL A 139 5.20 15.26 -12.14
CA VAL A 139 5.12 14.42 -13.34
C VAL A 139 5.06 15.28 -14.60
N THR A 140 6.13 15.98 -14.94
CA THR A 140 6.18 16.89 -16.10
C THR A 140 6.64 16.24 -17.41
N GLU A 141 7.13 14.99 -17.36
CA GLU A 141 7.71 14.30 -18.52
C GLU A 141 7.22 12.84 -18.69
N TRP A 142 6.03 12.54 -18.17
CA TRP A 142 5.48 11.20 -18.30
C TRP A 142 4.87 10.98 -19.69
N LEU A 143 5.06 9.78 -20.20
CA LEU A 143 4.54 9.31 -21.48
C LEU A 143 3.56 8.17 -21.26
N TYR A 144 2.58 8.05 -22.11
CA TYR A 144 1.76 6.85 -22.18
C TYR A 144 2.49 5.76 -22.94
N GLY A 145 2.49 4.57 -22.37
CA GLY A 145 3.03 3.37 -22.98
C GLY A 145 2.09 2.20 -22.84
N GLN A 146 2.32 1.16 -23.62
CA GLN A 146 1.63 -0.11 -23.52
C GLN A 146 2.64 -1.26 -23.50
N VAL A 147 2.42 -2.23 -22.62
CA VAL A 147 3.29 -3.39 -22.47
C VAL A 147 3.14 -4.34 -23.64
N THR A 148 4.25 -4.67 -24.31
CA THR A 148 4.31 -5.59 -25.47
C THR A 148 4.77 -7.00 -25.11
N SER A 149 5.19 -7.23 -23.85
CA SER A 149 5.61 -8.53 -23.36
C SER A 149 4.51 -9.20 -22.53
N SER A 150 4.41 -10.53 -22.59
CA SER A 150 3.49 -11.30 -21.74
C SER A 150 3.85 -11.24 -20.23
N SER A 151 5.08 -10.79 -19.91
CA SER A 151 5.62 -10.78 -18.55
C SER A 151 6.74 -9.75 -18.44
N LEU A 152 6.41 -8.48 -18.14
CA LEU A 152 7.39 -7.42 -17.95
C LEU A 152 7.67 -7.19 -16.46
N ASN A 153 8.91 -7.40 -16.07
CA ASN A 153 9.37 -7.22 -14.70
C ASN A 153 9.46 -5.73 -14.33
N GLU A 154 8.85 -5.38 -13.22
CA GLU A 154 8.98 -4.08 -12.57
C GLU A 154 10.05 -4.15 -11.47
N ARG A 155 11.07 -3.31 -11.54
CA ARG A 155 12.30 -3.42 -10.74
C ARG A 155 12.54 -2.18 -9.90
N LYS A 156 13.31 -2.35 -8.82
CA LYS A 156 13.68 -1.25 -7.90
C LYS A 156 14.77 -0.33 -8.47
N GLN A 157 15.53 -0.79 -9.44
CA GLN A 157 16.60 -0.05 -10.12
C GLN A 157 16.63 -0.43 -11.60
N PRO A 158 17.16 0.43 -12.50
CA PRO A 158 17.23 0.18 -13.93
C PRO A 158 18.33 -0.83 -14.27
N SER A 159 18.17 -2.07 -13.86
CA SER A 159 19.11 -3.18 -14.09
C SER A 159 18.38 -4.51 -14.11
N VAL A 160 18.79 -5.42 -15.00
CA VAL A 160 18.24 -6.78 -15.09
C VAL A 160 18.50 -7.63 -13.84
N SER A 161 19.50 -7.28 -13.04
CA SER A 161 19.84 -7.94 -11.77
C SER A 161 19.16 -7.32 -10.56
N ALA A 162 18.51 -6.15 -10.73
CA ALA A 162 17.87 -5.46 -9.61
C ALA A 162 16.68 -6.26 -9.04
N PRO A 163 16.41 -6.15 -7.74
CA PRO A 163 15.25 -6.77 -7.12
C PRO A 163 13.94 -6.33 -7.78
N LEU A 164 12.98 -7.22 -7.79
CA LEU A 164 11.63 -6.93 -8.28
C LEU A 164 10.82 -6.21 -7.21
N TRP A 165 9.93 -5.30 -7.66
CA TRP A 165 8.92 -4.73 -6.77
C TRP A 165 7.80 -5.73 -6.54
N ASN A 166 7.30 -6.34 -7.63
CA ASN A 166 6.12 -7.16 -7.57
C ASN A 166 6.08 -8.18 -8.74
N TYR A 167 4.90 -8.69 -9.02
CA TYR A 167 4.64 -9.57 -10.14
C TYR A 167 4.79 -8.84 -11.47
N PRO A 168 5.20 -9.56 -12.52
CA PRO A 168 5.41 -8.96 -13.84
C PRO A 168 4.12 -8.35 -14.41
N TRP A 169 4.28 -7.30 -15.16
CA TRP A 169 3.20 -6.67 -15.88
C TRP A 169 2.77 -7.54 -17.07
N PRO A 170 1.47 -7.73 -17.28
CA PRO A 170 0.96 -8.52 -18.39
C PRO A 170 0.95 -7.74 -19.71
N LEU A 171 0.86 -8.47 -20.80
CA LEU A 171 0.66 -7.94 -22.15
C LEU A 171 -0.53 -6.97 -22.22
N ASN A 172 -0.39 -5.93 -23.02
CA ASN A 172 -1.39 -4.88 -23.28
C ASN A 172 -1.81 -4.08 -22.03
N ARG A 173 -0.96 -4.06 -20.99
CA ARG A 173 -1.19 -3.17 -19.86
C ARG A 173 -0.81 -1.74 -20.24
N ASN A 174 -1.71 -0.79 -20.00
CA ASN A 174 -1.39 0.63 -20.08
C ASN A 174 -0.49 1.04 -18.90
N ALA A 175 0.49 1.86 -19.19
CA ALA A 175 1.48 2.29 -18.22
C ALA A 175 1.83 3.77 -18.41
N LEU A 176 2.14 4.43 -17.31
CA LEU A 176 2.83 5.71 -17.30
C LEU A 176 4.31 5.44 -17.16
N VAL A 177 5.10 5.98 -18.08
CA VAL A 177 6.54 5.80 -18.11
C VAL A 177 7.23 7.11 -18.46
N LYS A 178 8.47 7.30 -18.01
CA LYS A 178 9.33 8.37 -18.47
C LYS A 178 10.73 7.82 -18.79
N PRO A 179 11.47 8.39 -19.75
CA PRO A 179 12.83 7.98 -20.01
C PRO A 179 13.71 8.06 -18.76
N ALA A 180 14.48 7.01 -18.50
CA ALA A 180 15.46 6.96 -17.42
C ALA A 180 16.88 6.82 -18.00
N VAL A 181 17.62 5.77 -17.64
CA VAL A 181 18.91 5.45 -18.26
C VAL A 181 18.68 4.57 -19.50
N ASP A 182 19.68 4.48 -20.35
CA ASP A 182 19.61 3.71 -21.62
C ASP A 182 18.96 2.34 -21.48
N GLY A 183 17.92 2.12 -22.27
CA GLY A 183 17.15 0.88 -22.28
C GLY A 183 16.14 0.72 -21.17
N TRP A 184 15.93 1.73 -20.32
CA TRP A 184 14.98 1.70 -19.21
C TRP A 184 14.04 2.88 -19.20
N TYR A 185 12.79 2.61 -18.81
CA TYR A 185 11.82 3.61 -18.38
C TYR A 185 11.64 3.57 -16.87
N GLU A 186 11.53 4.75 -16.26
CA GLU A 186 11.00 4.90 -14.89
C GLU A 186 9.48 4.86 -14.95
N THR A 187 8.90 4.26 -13.93
CA THR A 187 7.46 4.18 -13.67
C THR A 187 7.20 4.28 -12.17
N LEU A 188 5.98 4.12 -11.74
CA LEU A 188 5.59 4.21 -10.35
C LEU A 188 5.06 2.88 -9.83
N TYR A 189 5.67 2.37 -8.78
CA TYR A 189 5.11 1.31 -7.97
C TYR A 189 4.53 1.88 -6.68
N ARG A 190 3.21 2.05 -6.62
CA ARG A 190 2.50 2.59 -5.45
C ARG A 190 3.11 3.91 -4.93
N GLY A 191 3.45 4.82 -5.83
CA GLY A 191 4.07 6.10 -5.51
C GLY A 191 5.59 6.07 -5.33
N TYR A 192 6.26 4.95 -5.58
CA TYR A 192 7.72 4.83 -5.54
C TYR A 192 8.30 4.69 -6.93
N PRO A 193 9.52 5.21 -7.18
CA PRO A 193 10.23 4.96 -8.42
C PRO A 193 10.39 3.47 -8.66
N ALA A 194 10.03 3.05 -9.85
CA ALA A 194 10.21 1.70 -10.35
C ALA A 194 10.71 1.76 -11.79
N TYR A 195 11.25 0.66 -12.27
CA TYR A 195 11.90 0.63 -13.58
C TYR A 195 11.46 -0.57 -14.39
N VAL A 196 11.16 -0.33 -15.66
CA VAL A 196 10.80 -1.35 -16.64
C VAL A 196 11.70 -1.25 -17.85
N SER A 197 11.99 -2.36 -18.50
CA SER A 197 12.82 -2.35 -19.70
C SER A 197 12.07 -1.73 -20.88
N ALA A 198 12.68 -0.71 -21.49
CA ALA A 198 12.08 0.08 -22.57
C ALA A 198 11.75 -0.74 -23.82
N GLN A 199 12.51 -1.81 -24.09
CA GLN A 199 12.27 -2.71 -25.24
C GLN A 199 10.90 -3.41 -25.22
N TYR A 200 10.19 -3.39 -24.08
CA TYR A 200 8.89 -4.03 -23.91
C TYR A 200 7.77 -3.02 -23.66
N ILE A 201 7.99 -1.78 -24.01
CA ILE A 201 7.00 -0.70 -23.94
C ILE A 201 6.91 -0.04 -25.31
N ASP A 202 5.74 -0.11 -25.94
CA ASP A 202 5.42 0.74 -27.07
C ASP A 202 4.87 2.06 -26.51
N LEU A 203 5.48 3.17 -26.91
CA LEU A 203 4.97 4.49 -26.57
C LEU A 203 3.74 4.78 -27.43
N LEU A 204 2.73 5.37 -26.81
CA LEU A 204 1.52 5.83 -27.48
C LEU A 204 1.69 7.30 -27.83
N ASP A 205 1.23 7.68 -29.03
CA ASP A 205 1.39 9.05 -29.57
C ASP A 205 0.51 10.11 -28.86
N ASP A 206 -0.34 9.67 -27.93
CA ASP A 206 -1.21 10.58 -27.20
C ASP A 206 -0.44 11.40 -26.19
N ALA A 207 -0.67 12.71 -26.19
CA ALA A 207 -0.15 13.61 -25.16
C ALA A 207 -0.57 13.11 -23.78
N VAL A 208 0.36 13.08 -22.82
CA VAL A 208 0.03 12.71 -21.44
C VAL A 208 -0.96 13.72 -20.89
N PRO A 209 -2.17 13.31 -20.45
CA PRO A 209 -3.10 14.21 -19.82
C PRO A 209 -2.46 14.86 -18.58
N ASP A 210 -2.70 16.15 -18.40
CA ASP A 210 -2.19 16.90 -17.25
C ASP A 210 -2.85 16.46 -15.94
N SER A 211 -4.03 15.82 -16.04
CA SER A 211 -4.82 15.41 -14.89
C SER A 211 -4.44 14.00 -14.39
N ILE A 212 -4.21 13.88 -13.09
CA ILE A 212 -4.06 12.57 -12.43
C ILE A 212 -5.27 11.67 -12.67
N VAL A 213 -6.47 12.24 -12.70
CA VAL A 213 -7.70 11.50 -12.95
C VAL A 213 -7.68 10.83 -14.32
N ASP A 214 -7.29 11.56 -15.37
CA ASP A 214 -7.21 10.99 -16.71
C ASP A 214 -6.18 9.85 -16.80
N ARG A 215 -5.04 10.00 -16.11
CA ARG A 215 -4.02 8.95 -16.01
C ARG A 215 -4.55 7.72 -15.29
N MET A 216 -5.29 7.91 -14.19
CA MET A 216 -5.95 6.81 -13.47
C MET A 216 -6.92 6.06 -14.38
N LEU A 217 -7.80 6.79 -15.06
CA LEU A 217 -8.82 6.21 -15.93
C LEU A 217 -8.19 5.50 -17.13
N PHE A 218 -7.13 6.05 -17.71
CA PHE A 218 -6.35 5.42 -18.78
C PHE A 218 -5.78 4.05 -18.35
N MET A 219 -5.17 3.98 -17.17
CA MET A 219 -4.63 2.71 -16.68
C MET A 219 -5.75 1.71 -16.32
N ALA A 220 -6.84 2.19 -15.72
CA ALA A 220 -7.93 1.34 -15.26
C ALA A 220 -8.61 0.54 -16.39
N VAL A 221 -8.68 1.09 -17.61
CA VAL A 221 -9.29 0.44 -18.77
C VAL A 221 -8.65 -0.92 -19.07
N THR A 222 -7.32 -1.03 -19.00
CA THR A 222 -6.63 -2.29 -19.31
C THR A 222 -6.54 -3.24 -18.12
N GLU A 223 -7.00 -2.83 -16.95
CA GLU A 223 -7.17 -3.70 -15.80
C GLU A 223 -8.52 -4.45 -15.79
N LEU A 224 -9.48 -4.07 -16.64
CA LEU A 224 -10.78 -4.72 -16.71
C LEU A 224 -10.66 -6.23 -16.97
N GLY A 225 -11.42 -7.02 -16.20
CA GLY A 225 -11.42 -8.47 -16.27
C GLY A 225 -10.25 -9.15 -15.59
N ARG A 226 -9.21 -8.42 -15.18
CA ARG A 226 -8.08 -9.02 -14.48
C ARG A 226 -8.49 -9.52 -13.10
N THR A 227 -8.02 -10.70 -12.78
CA THR A 227 -8.24 -11.33 -11.48
C THR A 227 -7.05 -11.03 -10.60
N ASN A 228 -7.32 -10.71 -9.36
CA ASN A 228 -6.55 -10.74 -8.18
C ASN A 228 -5.06 -10.40 -8.21
N SER A 229 -4.74 -10.10 -7.11
CA SER A 229 -3.76 -10.37 -6.05
C SER A 229 -2.29 -10.47 -6.50
N LYS A 230 -1.96 -11.01 -7.65
CA LYS A 230 -0.59 -11.01 -8.15
C LYS A 230 -0.09 -9.58 -8.39
N TYR A 231 -0.97 -8.69 -8.83
CA TYR A 231 -0.66 -7.28 -9.07
C TYR A 231 -0.61 -6.44 -7.80
N PHE A 232 -1.17 -6.95 -6.70
CA PHE A 232 -1.30 -6.26 -5.43
C PHE A 232 -0.55 -6.99 -4.31
N ASN A 233 0.66 -7.47 -4.56
CA ASN A 233 1.53 -8.19 -3.62
C ASN A 233 0.98 -9.55 -3.12
N GLY A 234 0.18 -10.25 -3.93
CA GLY A 234 -0.31 -11.57 -3.54
C GLY A 234 -1.30 -11.56 -2.38
N TYR A 235 -1.86 -10.40 -2.02
CA TYR A 235 -2.87 -10.28 -0.97
C TYR A 235 -4.09 -11.15 -1.27
N SER A 236 -4.40 -12.07 -0.38
CA SER A 236 -5.51 -13.03 -0.53
C SER A 236 -6.85 -12.53 0.03
N GLY A 237 -6.86 -11.35 0.67
CA GLY A 237 -8.04 -10.73 1.27
C GLY A 237 -8.89 -9.93 0.27
N LYS A 238 -9.73 -9.04 0.81
CA LYS A 238 -10.53 -8.11 0.01
C LYS A 238 -9.64 -6.99 -0.51
N TRP A 239 -9.43 -6.91 -1.81
CA TRP A 239 -8.49 -5.98 -2.45
C TRP A 239 -9.15 -4.81 -3.21
N CYS A 240 -10.43 -4.49 -2.93
CA CYS A 240 -11.11 -3.37 -3.56
C CYS A 240 -10.42 -2.03 -3.25
N HIS A 241 -10.06 -1.79 -1.98
CA HIS A 241 -9.39 -0.55 -1.58
C HIS A 241 -7.95 -0.50 -2.11
N ILE A 242 -7.25 -1.63 -2.06
CA ILE A 242 -5.89 -1.73 -2.63
C ILE A 242 -5.89 -1.35 -4.12
N PHE A 243 -6.91 -1.77 -4.88
CA PHE A 243 -7.02 -1.41 -6.29
C PHE A 243 -7.26 0.09 -6.50
N ALA A 244 -8.16 0.69 -5.72
CA ALA A 244 -8.42 2.12 -5.80
C ALA A 244 -7.17 2.96 -5.48
N ASP A 245 -6.48 2.63 -4.38
CA ASP A 245 -5.23 3.27 -3.99
C ASP A 245 -4.12 3.02 -5.02
N TRP A 246 -4.05 1.80 -5.57
CA TRP A 246 -3.08 1.45 -6.59
C TRP A 246 -3.24 2.32 -7.84
N LEU A 247 -4.45 2.55 -8.33
CA LEU A 247 -4.70 3.42 -9.47
C LEU A 247 -4.21 4.84 -9.22
N SER A 248 -4.56 5.41 -8.07
CA SER A 248 -4.15 6.77 -7.70
C SER A 248 -2.63 6.91 -7.60
N LEU A 249 -1.99 5.99 -6.89
CA LEU A 249 -0.53 6.02 -6.67
C LEU A 249 0.28 5.80 -7.95
N HIS A 250 -0.21 4.93 -8.85
CA HIS A 250 0.47 4.70 -10.15
C HIS A 250 0.22 5.83 -11.15
N ALA A 251 -0.82 6.64 -10.93
CA ALA A 251 -1.07 7.85 -11.72
C ALA A 251 -0.22 9.05 -11.26
N GLY A 252 0.53 8.91 -10.18
CA GLY A 252 1.40 9.94 -9.65
C GLY A 252 0.85 10.68 -8.43
N THR A 253 -0.25 10.22 -7.82
CA THR A 253 -0.74 10.81 -6.56
C THR A 253 0.27 10.53 -5.42
N PRO A 254 0.68 11.54 -4.66
CA PRO A 254 1.48 11.33 -3.45
C PRO A 254 0.78 10.39 -2.47
N LYS A 255 1.56 9.54 -1.80
CA LYS A 255 1.03 8.57 -0.83
C LYS A 255 0.24 9.23 0.32
N THR A 256 0.61 10.44 0.68
CA THR A 256 -0.08 11.25 1.71
C THR A 256 -1.46 11.73 1.29
N MET A 257 -1.81 11.61 0.03
CA MET A 257 -3.09 12.07 -0.53
C MET A 257 -4.08 10.94 -0.82
N VAL A 258 -3.77 9.71 -0.39
CA VAL A 258 -4.65 8.55 -0.52
C VAL A 258 -4.68 7.76 0.78
N PRO A 259 -5.78 7.07 1.11
CA PRO A 259 -5.92 6.32 2.36
C PRO A 259 -4.89 5.21 2.58
N ASN A 260 -4.38 4.61 1.50
CA ASN A 260 -3.40 3.52 1.50
C ASN A 260 -3.73 2.41 2.51
N THR A 261 -4.95 1.91 2.48
CA THR A 261 -5.49 0.92 3.41
C THR A 261 -6.13 -0.27 2.69
N THR A 262 -6.33 -1.37 3.43
CA THR A 262 -7.14 -2.52 2.97
C THR A 262 -8.58 -2.48 3.48
N ASN A 263 -8.90 -1.54 4.37
CA ASN A 263 -10.18 -1.47 5.07
C ASN A 263 -11.00 -0.25 4.60
N CYS A 264 -12.15 -0.51 3.99
CA CYS A 264 -13.01 0.56 3.46
C CYS A 264 -13.50 1.55 4.54
N GLY A 265 -13.72 1.08 5.77
CA GLY A 265 -14.15 1.98 6.86
C GLY A 265 -13.01 2.89 7.32
N ILE A 266 -11.79 2.38 7.39
CA ILE A 266 -10.60 3.19 7.68
C ILE A 266 -10.35 4.19 6.55
N GLY A 267 -10.57 3.80 5.29
CA GLY A 267 -10.50 4.73 4.17
C GLY A 267 -11.45 5.92 4.31
N ILE A 268 -12.69 5.69 4.75
CA ILE A 268 -13.64 6.78 5.05
C ILE A 268 -13.13 7.68 6.19
N VAL A 269 -12.64 7.07 7.28
CA VAL A 269 -12.08 7.82 8.43
C VAL A 269 -10.91 8.69 7.98
N TRP A 270 -10.07 8.18 7.09
CA TRP A 270 -8.97 8.94 6.52
C TRP A 270 -9.48 10.19 5.77
N PHE A 271 -10.44 10.04 4.86
CA PHE A 271 -10.99 11.17 4.11
C PHE A 271 -11.68 12.20 5.01
N VAL A 272 -12.23 11.79 6.15
CA VAL A 272 -12.86 12.72 7.12
C VAL A 272 -11.83 13.54 7.89
N ASN A 273 -10.70 12.94 8.27
CA ASN A 273 -9.75 13.54 9.21
C ASN A 273 -8.48 14.11 8.56
N GLU A 274 -8.17 13.71 7.32
CA GLU A 274 -6.93 14.10 6.67
C GLU A 274 -7.06 15.46 5.99
N GLU A 275 -6.27 16.43 6.40
CA GLU A 275 -6.27 17.80 5.85
C GLU A 275 -5.87 17.84 4.37
N ASN A 276 -5.07 16.87 3.92
CA ASN A 276 -4.66 16.75 2.52
C ASN A 276 -5.72 16.06 1.63
N SER A 277 -6.85 15.63 2.22
CA SER A 277 -8.00 15.14 1.45
C SER A 277 -8.92 16.31 1.05
N GLY A 278 -9.70 16.12 0.00
CA GLY A 278 -10.79 17.01 -0.36
C GLY A 278 -12.06 16.73 0.44
N GLY A 279 -11.99 15.89 1.49
CA GLY A 279 -13.08 15.54 2.38
C GLY A 279 -13.83 14.24 2.03
N PHE A 280 -14.74 13.86 2.91
CA PHE A 280 -15.71 12.78 2.70
C PHE A 280 -17.13 13.30 2.71
N TYR A 281 -17.90 12.98 1.69
CA TYR A 281 -19.28 13.43 1.49
C TYR A 281 -20.23 12.25 1.67
N PHE A 282 -20.89 12.16 2.84
CA PHE A 282 -21.90 11.13 3.10
C PHE A 282 -23.14 11.36 2.26
N LYS A 283 -23.61 10.30 1.60
CA LYS A 283 -24.81 10.36 0.77
C LYS A 283 -26.10 10.16 1.57
N ASN A 284 -26.00 9.62 2.79
CA ASN A 284 -27.17 9.25 3.57
C ASN A 284 -26.88 9.35 5.09
N ALA A 285 -27.76 10.07 5.82
CA ALA A 285 -27.62 10.27 7.25
C ALA A 285 -27.58 8.97 8.07
N ALA A 286 -28.31 7.91 7.63
CA ALA A 286 -28.28 6.63 8.33
C ALA A 286 -26.93 5.92 8.15
N HIS A 287 -26.28 6.04 6.98
CA HIS A 287 -24.91 5.55 6.79
C HIS A 287 -23.91 6.34 7.63
N LYS A 288 -24.02 7.68 7.64
CA LYS A 288 -23.20 8.57 8.46
C LYS A 288 -23.27 8.21 9.94
N ALA A 289 -24.48 8.06 10.48
CA ALA A 289 -24.68 7.68 11.88
C ALA A 289 -24.06 6.29 12.23
N ARG A 290 -24.14 5.33 11.31
CA ARG A 290 -23.50 4.01 11.50
C ARG A 290 -21.98 4.11 11.52
N MET A 291 -21.40 4.92 10.63
CA MET A 291 -19.96 5.12 10.57
C MET A 291 -19.44 5.80 11.82
N ILE A 292 -20.11 6.88 12.28
CA ILE A 292 -19.79 7.57 13.53
C ILE A 292 -19.82 6.60 14.72
N LYS A 293 -20.85 5.76 14.80
CA LYS A 293 -20.96 4.74 15.87
C LYS A 293 -19.82 3.71 15.83
N ALA A 294 -19.39 3.33 14.64
CA ALA A 294 -18.40 2.28 14.46
C ALA A 294 -16.94 2.77 14.62
N TYR A 295 -16.69 4.04 14.35
CA TYR A 295 -15.36 4.62 14.31
C TYR A 295 -15.24 5.85 15.23
N PRO A 296 -14.71 5.69 16.46
CA PRO A 296 -14.57 6.79 17.42
C PRO A 296 -13.79 7.99 16.90
N ALA A 297 -12.87 7.80 15.96
CA ALA A 297 -12.06 8.85 15.35
C ALA A 297 -12.89 9.92 14.59
N ILE A 298 -14.14 9.62 14.24
CA ILE A 298 -15.07 10.55 13.57
C ILE A 298 -16.33 10.85 14.40
N ASN A 299 -16.30 10.62 15.71
CA ASN A 299 -17.46 10.84 16.59
C ASN A 299 -17.75 12.33 16.84
N HIS A 300 -16.87 13.22 16.41
CA HIS A 300 -17.06 14.67 16.45
C HIS A 300 -18.04 15.18 15.39
N LEU A 301 -18.36 14.35 14.37
CA LEU A 301 -19.30 14.71 13.32
C LEU A 301 -20.75 14.68 13.82
N SER A 302 -21.59 15.57 13.26
CA SER A 302 -23.05 15.45 13.37
C SER A 302 -23.55 14.23 12.62
N THR A 303 -24.62 13.59 13.12
CA THR A 303 -25.28 12.47 12.43
C THR A 303 -26.16 12.91 11.27
N SER A 304 -26.55 14.21 11.21
CA SER A 304 -27.23 14.79 10.06
C SER A 304 -26.25 15.07 8.92
N LEU A 305 -26.75 15.10 7.70
CA LEU A 305 -25.96 15.59 6.56
C LEU A 305 -25.78 17.10 6.68
N THR A 306 -24.64 17.58 6.17
CA THR A 306 -24.40 19.01 5.96
C THR A 306 -24.98 19.46 4.62
N GLU A 307 -25.13 20.76 4.41
CA GLU A 307 -25.58 21.30 3.11
C GLU A 307 -24.61 20.91 1.99
N GLU A 308 -23.30 20.85 2.28
CA GLU A 308 -22.29 20.42 1.31
C GLU A 308 -22.43 18.94 0.96
N GLU A 309 -22.71 18.07 1.94
CA GLU A 309 -22.92 16.63 1.70
C GLU A 309 -24.19 16.38 0.89
N GLU A 310 -25.28 17.14 1.15
CA GLU A 310 -26.53 17.04 0.40
C GLU A 310 -26.38 17.52 -1.05
N ALA A 311 -25.59 18.58 -1.26
CA ALA A 311 -25.35 19.16 -2.58
C ALA A 311 -24.28 18.45 -3.39
N TYR A 312 -23.49 17.53 -2.78
CA TYR A 312 -22.34 16.94 -3.43
C TYR A 312 -22.72 16.06 -4.61
N VAL A 313 -22.17 16.41 -5.78
CA VAL A 313 -22.19 15.59 -6.99
C VAL A 313 -20.80 15.00 -7.19
N PRO A 314 -20.66 13.66 -7.26
CA PRO A 314 -19.36 13.05 -7.46
C PRO A 314 -18.75 13.42 -8.80
N ILE A 315 -17.43 13.42 -8.86
CA ILE A 315 -16.69 13.67 -10.10
C ILE A 315 -15.80 12.46 -10.43
N PRO A 316 -15.35 12.29 -11.67
CA PRO A 316 -14.37 11.28 -12.03
C PRO A 316 -13.14 11.38 -11.13
N GLY A 317 -12.63 10.23 -10.65
CA GLY A 317 -11.53 10.14 -9.72
C GLY A 317 -11.91 10.03 -8.24
N ASP A 318 -13.13 10.39 -7.86
CA ASP A 318 -13.61 10.19 -6.50
C ASP A 318 -13.63 8.72 -6.10
N TYR A 319 -13.32 8.45 -4.84
CA TYR A 319 -13.54 7.14 -4.23
C TYR A 319 -15.01 7.00 -3.86
N ILE A 320 -15.68 5.98 -4.39
CA ILE A 320 -17.08 5.69 -4.06
C ILE A 320 -17.17 4.48 -3.13
N TYR A 321 -17.85 4.64 -1.99
CA TYR A 321 -17.96 3.60 -0.97
C TYR A 321 -19.38 3.02 -0.92
N PHE A 322 -19.45 1.69 -0.79
CA PHE A 322 -20.71 0.95 -0.81
C PHE A 322 -20.92 0.07 0.41
N ARG A 323 -22.21 -0.11 0.74
CA ARG A 323 -22.71 -1.10 1.66
C ARG A 323 -23.64 -2.07 0.94
N TRP A 324 -23.12 -3.24 0.56
CA TRP A 324 -23.87 -4.22 -0.22
C TRP A 324 -24.95 -4.97 0.57
N SER A 325 -24.84 -5.07 1.89
CA SER A 325 -25.76 -5.85 2.72
C SER A 325 -26.52 -4.96 3.68
N ASN A 326 -27.85 -5.12 3.69
CA ASN A 326 -28.71 -4.52 4.70
C ASN A 326 -28.79 -5.37 5.99
N ALA A 327 -28.12 -6.53 6.03
CA ALA A 327 -28.07 -7.34 7.25
C ALA A 327 -27.55 -6.51 8.41
N ALA A 328 -28.09 -6.77 9.59
CA ALA A 328 -27.66 -6.15 10.86
C ALA A 328 -26.22 -6.50 11.26
N SER A 329 -25.47 -7.15 10.38
CA SER A 329 -24.06 -7.45 10.58
C SER A 329 -23.24 -6.17 10.73
N SER A 330 -22.23 -6.24 11.54
CA SER A 330 -21.33 -5.15 11.97
C SER A 330 -20.55 -4.42 10.85
N VAL A 331 -20.71 -4.79 9.59
CA VAL A 331 -19.98 -4.19 8.48
C VAL A 331 -20.74 -2.97 7.97
N ASN A 332 -20.23 -1.79 8.31
CA ASN A 332 -20.83 -0.51 7.94
C ASN A 332 -20.57 -0.10 6.50
N VAL A 333 -19.43 -0.54 5.95
CA VAL A 333 -19.02 -0.34 4.56
C VAL A 333 -18.29 -1.60 4.09
N SER A 334 -18.57 -2.06 2.88
CA SER A 334 -18.10 -3.36 2.42
C SER A 334 -17.32 -3.34 1.12
N HIS A 335 -17.31 -2.21 0.41
CA HIS A 335 -16.70 -2.10 -0.90
C HIS A 335 -16.34 -0.66 -1.25
N VAL A 336 -15.37 -0.50 -2.16
CA VAL A 336 -14.96 0.79 -2.71
C VAL A 336 -14.59 0.62 -4.18
N GLY A 337 -14.83 1.67 -4.96
CA GLY A 337 -14.41 1.82 -6.34
C GLY A 337 -13.93 3.24 -6.60
N ILE A 338 -13.56 3.51 -7.85
CA ILE A 338 -13.24 4.86 -8.35
C ILE A 338 -14.36 5.26 -9.33
N VAL A 339 -14.87 6.48 -9.20
CA VAL A 339 -15.80 7.05 -10.13
C VAL A 339 -15.11 7.26 -11.49
N ARG A 340 -15.68 6.67 -12.54
CA ARG A 340 -15.16 6.75 -13.90
C ARG A 340 -15.79 7.91 -14.68
N SER A 341 -17.11 8.02 -14.62
CA SER A 341 -17.87 9.06 -15.27
C SER A 341 -19.19 9.30 -14.54
N VAL A 342 -19.73 10.50 -14.69
CA VAL A 342 -21.00 10.91 -14.11
C VAL A 342 -21.84 11.58 -15.18
N THR A 343 -23.13 11.27 -15.20
CA THR A 343 -24.19 11.96 -15.96
C THR A 343 -25.22 12.50 -14.99
N ASP A 344 -26.30 13.09 -15.47
CA ASP A 344 -27.34 13.69 -14.62
C ASP A 344 -27.91 12.73 -13.58
N ASP A 345 -28.12 11.46 -13.93
CA ASP A 345 -28.78 10.46 -13.08
C ASP A 345 -27.89 9.26 -12.71
N MET A 346 -26.79 9.06 -13.42
CA MET A 346 -26.00 7.84 -13.36
C MET A 346 -24.52 8.12 -13.18
N LEU A 347 -23.81 7.19 -12.56
CA LEU A 347 -22.37 7.16 -12.55
C LEU A 347 -21.85 5.78 -12.97
N THR A 348 -20.67 5.74 -13.54
CA THR A 348 -19.94 4.49 -13.77
C THR A 348 -18.69 4.45 -12.89
N THR A 349 -18.22 3.24 -12.59
CA THR A 349 -17.10 3.00 -11.71
C THR A 349 -16.05 2.09 -12.34
N PHE A 350 -14.84 2.14 -11.79
CA PHE A 350 -13.89 1.03 -11.82
C PHE A 350 -13.75 0.44 -10.42
N GLU A 351 -13.86 -0.87 -10.30
CA GLU A 351 -13.88 -1.56 -9.02
C GLU A 351 -12.99 -2.78 -9.03
N GLY A 352 -12.07 -2.87 -8.05
CA GLY A 352 -11.33 -4.09 -7.78
C GLY A 352 -12.11 -5.07 -6.91
N ASN A 353 -11.82 -6.36 -7.03
CA ASN A 353 -12.42 -7.42 -6.21
C ASN A 353 -13.96 -7.52 -6.30
N SER A 354 -14.54 -7.13 -7.40
CA SER A 354 -15.95 -7.37 -7.66
C SER A 354 -16.11 -8.71 -8.38
N GLY A 355 -16.59 -9.73 -7.65
CA GLY A 355 -16.56 -11.11 -8.16
C GLY A 355 -15.13 -11.64 -8.39
N GLY A 356 -14.14 -11.14 -7.61
CA GLY A 356 -12.73 -11.55 -7.70
C GLY A 356 -11.95 -10.93 -8.85
N LYS A 357 -12.49 -9.94 -9.56
CA LYS A 357 -11.84 -9.28 -10.70
C LYS A 357 -12.09 -7.77 -10.71
N VAL A 358 -11.39 -7.07 -11.60
CA VAL A 358 -11.65 -5.66 -11.91
C VAL A 358 -12.84 -5.59 -12.85
N VAL A 359 -13.80 -4.73 -12.52
CA VAL A 359 -15.01 -4.50 -13.33
C VAL A 359 -15.29 -3.00 -13.47
N SER A 360 -16.07 -2.66 -14.49
CA SER A 360 -16.78 -1.38 -14.57
C SER A 360 -18.27 -1.64 -14.36
N ARG A 361 -18.92 -0.85 -13.51
CA ARG A 361 -20.35 -0.95 -13.23
C ARG A 361 -21.02 0.40 -13.28
N GLU A 362 -22.33 0.37 -13.50
CA GLU A 362 -23.18 1.55 -13.54
C GLU A 362 -24.13 1.57 -12.35
N PHE A 363 -24.33 2.75 -11.76
CA PHE A 363 -25.21 2.97 -10.63
C PHE A 363 -26.01 4.25 -10.80
N SER A 364 -27.24 4.26 -10.31
CA SER A 364 -27.97 5.51 -10.13
C SER A 364 -27.29 6.36 -9.03
N LEU A 365 -27.25 7.66 -9.22
CA LEU A 365 -26.82 8.61 -8.18
C LEU A 365 -27.69 8.51 -6.90
N CYS A 366 -28.92 7.98 -7.03
CA CYS A 366 -29.84 7.74 -5.91
C CYS A 366 -29.73 6.33 -5.31
N ASP A 367 -28.73 5.52 -5.70
CA ASP A 367 -28.56 4.16 -5.17
C ASP A 367 -28.34 4.18 -3.66
N THR A 368 -29.25 3.56 -2.91
CA THR A 368 -29.23 3.57 -1.44
C THR A 368 -28.06 2.78 -0.83
N ARG A 369 -27.34 1.98 -1.65
CA ARG A 369 -26.15 1.25 -1.24
C ARG A 369 -24.91 2.15 -1.17
N ILE A 370 -24.95 3.32 -1.79
CA ILE A 370 -23.86 4.30 -1.75
C ILE A 370 -23.80 4.92 -0.33
N VAL A 371 -22.66 4.74 0.33
CA VAL A 371 -22.39 5.33 1.65
C VAL A 371 -21.98 6.79 1.51
N GLY A 372 -21.15 7.07 0.52
CA GLY A 372 -20.62 8.40 0.23
C GLY A 372 -19.41 8.36 -0.68
N TYR A 373 -18.81 9.53 -0.82
CA TYR A 373 -17.69 9.77 -1.72
C TYR A 373 -16.51 10.38 -0.97
N GLY A 374 -15.33 9.79 -1.14
CA GLY A 374 -14.08 10.38 -0.69
C GLY A 374 -13.42 11.13 -1.85
N LYS A 375 -13.13 12.40 -1.66
CA LYS A 375 -12.53 13.27 -2.66
C LYS A 375 -11.04 13.43 -2.39
N PRO A 376 -10.12 12.84 -3.19
CA PRO A 376 -8.71 13.14 -3.09
C PRO A 376 -8.43 14.56 -3.57
N ASN A 377 -7.45 15.22 -2.96
CA ASN A 377 -7.04 16.56 -3.40
C ASN A 377 -5.98 16.48 -4.51
N TYR A 378 -6.40 16.08 -5.71
CA TYR A 378 -5.50 15.96 -6.87
C TYR A 378 -4.97 17.30 -7.40
N GLY A 379 -5.54 18.44 -7.00
CA GLY A 379 -5.20 19.76 -7.53
C GLY A 379 -4.02 20.46 -6.89
N SER A 380 -3.38 19.85 -5.90
CA SER A 380 -2.29 20.45 -5.12
C SER A 380 -0.89 19.97 -5.54
N ILE A 381 -0.76 19.35 -6.72
CA ILE A 381 0.51 18.76 -7.20
C ILE A 381 1.11 19.64 -8.27
#